data_f27fd80c007556537b6f566fe90b5543
#
_entry.id   f27fd80c007556537b6f566fe90b5543
#
_cell.length_a   1.000
_cell.length_b   1.000
_cell.length_c   1.000
_cell.angle_alpha   90.00
_cell.angle_beta   90.00
_cell.angle_gamma   90.00
#
_symmetry.space_group_name_H-M   'P 1'
#
loop_
_entity.id
_entity.type
_entity.pdbx_description
1 polymer ?
#
loop_
_entity_poly.entity_id
_entity_poly.type
_entity_poly.pdbx_seq_one_letter_code
_entity_poly.pdbx_strand_id
1 'polypeptide(L)'
;MSDEVKKFFSTYGDFVKKVTSEPSLDLNALKQSLEDVESKSPIESARLMTAALGLGSETGEFVEIVKKMFLQGKPPSEENIFHMKRELGDIMWYWVTACSALDLDPVSYTHLTLPTILLV
;
A
#
# COMPACT_ATOMS: atom_id res chain seq x y z
N MET A 1 2.91 7.86 33.22
CA MET A 1 4.10 7.75 32.36
C MET A 1 5.23 8.53 33.02
N SER A 2 6.39 7.90 33.23
CA SER A 2 7.54 8.52 33.89
C SER A 2 8.12 9.67 33.04
N ASP A 3 8.85 10.58 33.70
CA ASP A 3 9.47 11.71 33.01
C ASP A 3 10.59 11.26 32.06
N GLU A 4 11.25 10.14 32.36
CA GLU A 4 12.25 9.53 31.48
C GLU A 4 11.62 9.03 30.16
N VAL A 5 10.46 8.40 30.22
CA VAL A 5 9.72 7.94 29.04
C VAL A 5 9.27 9.13 28.20
N LYS A 6 8.75 10.18 28.82
CA LYS A 6 8.37 11.43 28.14
C LYS A 6 9.57 12.05 27.42
N LYS A 7 10.71 12.13 28.09
CA LYS A 7 11.96 12.66 27.52
C LYS A 7 12.42 11.83 26.34
N PHE A 8 12.39 10.50 26.46
CA PHE A 8 12.74 9.58 25.36
C PHE A 8 11.87 9.87 24.12
N PHE A 9 10.55 9.89 24.27
CA PHE A 9 9.65 10.12 23.13
C PHE A 9 9.78 11.52 22.53
N SER A 10 10.05 12.54 23.35
CA SER A 10 10.34 13.89 22.87
C SER A 10 11.61 13.92 22.02
N THR A 11 12.69 13.33 22.51
CA THR A 11 13.98 13.25 21.78
C THR A 11 13.84 12.44 20.49
N TYR A 12 13.15 11.32 20.56
CA TYR A 12 12.88 10.48 19.38
C TYR A 12 12.01 11.20 18.36
N GLY A 13 10.99 11.93 18.81
CA GLY A 13 10.13 12.75 17.95
C GLY A 13 10.92 13.84 17.21
N ASP A 14 11.84 14.51 17.89
CA ASP A 14 12.73 15.50 17.28
C ASP A 14 13.64 14.88 16.22
N PHE A 15 14.17 13.68 16.49
CA PHE A 15 14.95 12.92 15.52
C PHE A 15 14.11 12.55 14.29
N VAL A 16 12.92 11.97 14.49
CA VAL A 16 12.01 11.60 13.40
C VAL A 16 11.70 12.82 12.53
N LYS A 17 11.41 13.97 13.15
CA LYS A 17 11.13 15.21 12.41
C LYS A 17 12.31 15.65 11.55
N LYS A 18 13.54 15.50 12.03
CA LYS A 18 14.75 15.86 11.27
C LYS A 18 15.00 14.99 10.04
N VAL A 19 14.59 13.72 10.08
CA VAL A 19 14.79 12.77 8.97
C VAL A 19 13.55 12.63 8.09
N THR A 20 12.44 13.27 8.44
CA THR A 20 11.22 13.27 7.64
C THR A 20 11.37 14.23 6.46
N SER A 21 10.96 13.79 5.27
CA SER A 21 11.03 14.60 4.06
C SER A 21 10.07 15.79 4.10
N GLU A 22 10.43 16.86 3.43
CA GLU A 22 9.63 18.08 3.38
C GLU A 22 8.19 17.83 2.87
N PRO A 23 7.95 17.01 1.82
CA PRO A 23 6.58 16.70 1.38
C PRO A 23 5.71 16.00 2.44
N SER A 24 6.33 15.39 3.44
CA SER A 24 5.59 14.78 4.55
C SER A 24 5.26 15.77 5.67
N LEU A 25 5.85 16.95 5.66
CA LEU A 25 5.67 17.99 6.68
C LEU A 25 4.92 19.22 6.16
N ASP A 26 4.88 19.43 4.86
CA ASP A 26 4.31 20.61 4.24
C ASP A 26 3.40 20.24 3.07
N LEU A 27 2.15 20.70 3.10
CA LEU A 27 1.16 20.39 2.09
C LEU A 27 1.53 20.93 0.70
N ASN A 28 2.09 22.12 0.63
CA ASN A 28 2.48 22.72 -0.66
C ASN A 28 3.65 21.97 -1.27
N ALA A 29 4.61 21.52 -0.46
CA ALA A 29 5.71 20.66 -0.91
C ALA A 29 5.19 19.32 -1.43
N LEU A 30 4.18 18.72 -0.78
CA LEU A 30 3.56 17.48 -1.27
C LEU A 30 2.86 17.72 -2.62
N LYS A 31 2.07 18.77 -2.74
CA LYS A 31 1.42 19.12 -4.01
C LYS A 31 2.42 19.30 -5.13
N GLN A 32 3.50 20.03 -4.87
CA GLN A 32 4.56 20.26 -5.86
C GLN A 32 5.24 18.95 -6.27
N SER A 33 5.51 18.06 -5.32
CA SER A 33 6.09 16.75 -5.60
C SER A 33 5.18 15.89 -6.49
N LEU A 34 3.89 15.88 -6.24
CA LEU A 34 2.90 15.16 -7.07
C LEU A 34 2.84 15.74 -8.49
N GLU A 35 2.80 17.06 -8.61
CA GLU A 35 2.79 17.75 -9.90
C GLU A 35 4.09 17.52 -10.70
N ASP A 36 5.23 17.53 -10.03
CA ASP A 36 6.53 17.27 -10.64
C ASP A 36 6.62 15.86 -11.22
N VAL A 37 6.16 14.85 -10.48
CA VAL A 37 6.12 13.46 -10.97
C VAL A 37 5.24 13.37 -12.22
N GLU A 38 4.05 13.95 -12.18
CA GLU A 38 3.09 13.89 -13.27
C GLU A 38 3.58 14.64 -14.51
N SER A 39 4.28 15.77 -14.35
CA SER A 39 4.83 16.55 -15.46
C SER A 39 6.06 15.91 -16.11
N LYS A 40 6.79 15.07 -15.40
CA LYS A 40 8.05 14.44 -15.86
C LYS A 40 7.90 12.99 -16.31
N SER A 41 6.70 12.42 -16.19
CA SER A 41 6.46 11.01 -16.47
C SER A 41 5.01 10.78 -16.92
N PRO A 42 4.66 9.59 -17.45
CA PRO A 42 3.28 9.23 -17.74
C PRO A 42 2.46 8.86 -16.50
N ILE A 43 2.99 9.04 -15.30
CA ILE A 43 2.34 8.66 -14.04
C ILE A 43 1.19 9.62 -13.72
N GLU A 44 0.01 9.06 -13.44
CA GLU A 44 -1.11 9.79 -12.86
C GLU A 44 -0.99 9.74 -11.34
N SER A 45 -0.45 10.80 -10.74
CA SER A 45 -0.08 10.83 -9.31
C SER A 45 -1.23 10.56 -8.35
N ALA A 46 -2.39 11.18 -8.55
CA ALA A 46 -3.55 10.97 -7.68
C ALA A 46 -4.03 9.52 -7.74
N ARG A 47 -4.12 8.94 -8.92
CA ARG A 47 -4.57 7.56 -9.11
C ARG A 47 -3.56 6.56 -8.54
N LEU A 48 -2.26 6.80 -8.72
CA LEU A 48 -1.21 5.95 -8.15
C LEU A 48 -1.24 5.98 -6.62
N MET A 49 -1.44 7.14 -6.02
CA MET A 49 -1.59 7.27 -4.57
C MET A 49 -2.79 6.46 -4.05
N THR A 50 -3.94 6.59 -4.69
CA THR A 50 -5.14 5.80 -4.36
C THR A 50 -4.85 4.30 -4.45
N ALA A 51 -4.23 3.86 -5.53
CA ALA A 51 -3.88 2.45 -5.74
C ALA A 51 -2.91 1.94 -4.68
N ALA A 52 -1.86 2.69 -4.37
CA ALA A 52 -0.86 2.30 -3.37
C ALA A 52 -1.47 2.14 -1.97
N LEU A 53 -2.28 3.10 -1.54
CA LEU A 53 -2.97 3.04 -0.25
C LEU A 53 -3.98 1.90 -0.20
N GLY A 54 -4.74 1.70 -1.28
CA GLY A 54 -5.70 0.61 -1.38
C GLY A 54 -5.04 -0.76 -1.38
N LEU A 55 -3.98 -0.98 -2.14
CA LEU A 55 -3.22 -2.25 -2.13
C LEU A 55 -2.73 -2.59 -0.72
N GLY A 56 -2.17 -1.63 0.00
CA GLY A 56 -1.71 -1.84 1.37
C GLY A 56 -2.84 -2.17 2.31
N SER A 57 -3.95 -1.45 2.24
CA SER A 57 -5.13 -1.64 3.09
C SER A 57 -5.77 -3.02 2.88
N GLU A 58 -6.10 -3.38 1.65
CA GLU A 58 -6.78 -4.64 1.34
C GLU A 58 -5.89 -5.86 1.60
N THR A 59 -4.60 -5.74 1.33
CA THR A 59 -3.62 -6.78 1.70
C THR A 59 -3.57 -6.96 3.22
N GLY A 60 -3.61 -5.88 3.98
CA GLY A 60 -3.67 -5.92 5.44
C GLY A 60 -4.95 -6.60 5.96
N GLU A 61 -6.09 -6.34 5.36
CA GLU A 61 -7.36 -6.98 5.72
C GLU A 61 -7.34 -8.48 5.42
N PHE A 62 -6.81 -8.89 4.29
CA PHE A 62 -6.58 -10.30 3.97
C PHE A 62 -5.68 -10.98 5.00
N VAL A 63 -4.54 -10.38 5.30
CA VAL A 63 -3.58 -10.89 6.31
C VAL A 63 -4.22 -10.99 7.69
N GLU A 64 -5.04 -10.02 8.07
CA GLU A 64 -5.73 -10.01 9.37
C GLU A 64 -6.67 -11.21 9.53
N ILE A 65 -7.41 -11.57 8.48
CA ILE A 65 -8.30 -12.75 8.51
C ILE A 65 -7.47 -14.02 8.65
N VAL A 66 -6.40 -14.17 7.87
CA VAL A 66 -5.48 -15.32 7.93
C VAL A 66 -4.86 -15.45 9.33
N LYS A 67 -4.34 -14.36 9.87
CA LYS A 67 -3.76 -14.32 11.22
C LYS A 67 -4.75 -14.78 12.27
N LYS A 68 -5.98 -14.28 12.21
CA LYS A 68 -7.03 -14.67 13.19
C LYS A 68 -7.40 -16.15 13.10
N MET A 69 -7.48 -16.70 11.89
CA MET A 69 -7.79 -18.12 11.73
C MET A 69 -6.66 -19.02 12.20
N PHE A 70 -5.44 -18.76 11.81
CA PHE A 70 -4.31 -19.65 12.10
C PHE A 70 -3.71 -19.45 13.49
N LEU A 71 -3.74 -18.23 14.02
CA LEU A 71 -3.04 -17.89 15.26
C LEU A 71 -3.96 -17.56 16.45
N GLN A 72 -5.23 -17.25 16.19
CA GLN A 72 -6.16 -16.80 17.23
C GLN A 72 -7.43 -17.64 17.33
N GLY A 73 -7.47 -18.80 16.71
CA GLY A 73 -8.57 -19.76 16.84
C GLY A 73 -9.89 -19.35 16.17
N LYS A 74 -9.88 -18.37 15.27
CA LYS A 74 -11.07 -18.05 14.47
C LYS A 74 -11.41 -19.21 13.54
N PRO A 75 -12.70 -19.61 13.43
CA PRO A 75 -13.05 -20.73 12.57
C PRO A 75 -12.89 -20.40 11.09
N PRO A 76 -12.53 -21.37 10.24
CA PRO A 76 -12.55 -21.22 8.79
C PRO A 76 -14.00 -21.32 8.28
N SER A 77 -14.85 -20.43 8.75
CA SER A 77 -16.26 -20.36 8.38
C SER A 77 -16.43 -19.93 6.92
N GLU A 78 -17.60 -20.23 6.35
CA GLU A 78 -17.96 -19.74 5.01
C GLU A 78 -17.87 -18.21 4.91
N GLU A 79 -18.26 -17.51 5.99
CA GLU A 79 -18.18 -16.06 6.08
C GLU A 79 -16.73 -15.58 6.00
N ASN A 80 -15.82 -16.14 6.80
CA ASN A 80 -14.40 -15.77 6.79
C ASN A 80 -13.74 -16.08 5.43
N ILE A 81 -14.07 -17.22 4.83
CA ILE A 81 -13.59 -17.59 3.49
C ILE A 81 -14.13 -16.62 2.45
N PHE A 82 -15.40 -16.24 2.53
CA PHE A 82 -16.00 -15.25 1.64
C PHE A 82 -15.29 -13.89 1.75
N HIS A 83 -15.02 -13.44 2.98
CA HIS A 83 -14.29 -12.18 3.20
C HIS A 83 -12.88 -12.23 2.58
N MET A 84 -12.14 -13.32 2.76
CA MET A 84 -10.83 -13.47 2.11
C MET A 84 -10.91 -13.38 0.59
N LYS A 85 -11.91 -14.02 -0.02
CA LYS A 85 -12.13 -13.94 -1.47
C LYS A 85 -12.44 -12.52 -1.92
N ARG A 86 -13.23 -11.79 -1.14
CA ARG A 86 -13.55 -10.38 -1.41
C ARG A 86 -12.29 -9.52 -1.36
N GLU A 87 -11.46 -9.68 -0.33
CA GLU A 87 -10.22 -8.90 -0.21
C GLU A 87 -9.27 -9.17 -1.39
N LEU A 88 -9.21 -10.41 -1.90
CA LEU A 88 -8.44 -10.71 -3.10
C LEU A 88 -8.98 -9.99 -4.34
N GLY A 89 -10.30 -9.87 -4.46
CA GLY A 89 -10.94 -9.08 -5.52
C GLY A 89 -10.59 -7.59 -5.41
N ASP A 90 -10.60 -7.04 -4.21
CA ASP A 90 -10.28 -5.64 -3.94
C ASP A 90 -8.79 -5.35 -4.18
N ILE A 91 -7.90 -6.28 -3.83
CA ILE A 91 -6.47 -6.22 -4.18
C ILE A 91 -6.29 -6.14 -5.70
N MET A 92 -7.01 -6.98 -6.45
CA MET A 92 -6.97 -6.95 -7.91
C MET A 92 -7.47 -5.63 -8.48
N TRP A 93 -8.53 -5.06 -7.91
CA TRP A 93 -9.03 -3.74 -8.29
C TRP A 93 -7.94 -2.67 -8.18
N TYR A 94 -7.27 -2.61 -7.04
CA TYR A 94 -6.20 -1.62 -6.83
C TYR A 94 -4.95 -1.92 -7.66
N TRP A 95 -4.66 -3.19 -7.93
CA TRP A 95 -3.57 -3.55 -8.84
C TRP A 95 -3.84 -3.05 -10.26
N VAL A 96 -5.05 -3.25 -10.79
CA VAL A 96 -5.45 -2.71 -12.11
C VAL A 96 -5.42 -1.19 -12.11
N THR A 97 -5.88 -0.57 -11.02
CA THR A 97 -5.81 0.90 -10.85
C THR A 97 -4.36 1.39 -10.90
N ALA A 98 -3.43 0.69 -10.25
CA ALA A 98 -2.00 1.00 -10.30
C ALA A 98 -1.43 0.86 -11.72
N CYS A 99 -1.78 -0.21 -12.42
CA CYS A 99 -1.39 -0.39 -13.82
C CYS A 99 -1.86 0.78 -14.70
N SER A 100 -3.12 1.18 -14.54
CA SER A 100 -3.68 2.34 -15.26
C SER A 100 -2.92 3.63 -14.92
N ALA A 101 -2.59 3.84 -13.66
CA ALA A 101 -1.84 5.02 -13.21
C ALA A 101 -0.42 5.08 -13.78
N LEU A 102 0.17 3.93 -14.13
CA LEU A 102 1.50 3.81 -14.71
C LEU A 102 1.49 3.67 -16.26
N ASP A 103 0.33 3.83 -16.88
CA ASP A 103 0.13 3.58 -18.31
C ASP A 103 0.59 2.19 -18.73
N LEU A 104 0.34 1.20 -17.87
CA LEU A 104 0.63 -0.21 -18.13
C LEU A 104 -0.62 -0.97 -18.55
N ASP A 105 -0.49 -1.78 -19.60
CA ASP A 105 -1.48 -2.80 -19.91
C ASP A 105 -1.28 -4.01 -18.99
N PRO A 106 -2.21 -4.30 -18.06
CA PRO A 106 -2.10 -5.42 -17.15
C PRO A 106 -1.89 -6.77 -17.85
N VAL A 107 -2.55 -6.96 -18.98
CA VAL A 107 -2.46 -8.22 -19.76
C VAL A 107 -1.07 -8.38 -20.35
N SER A 108 -0.52 -7.34 -20.96
CA SER A 108 0.83 -7.38 -21.53
C SER A 108 1.89 -7.67 -20.47
N TYR A 109 1.77 -7.09 -19.28
CA TYR A 109 2.72 -7.30 -18.20
C TYR A 109 2.65 -8.72 -17.64
N THR A 110 1.48 -9.27 -17.44
CA THR A 110 1.31 -10.67 -16.99
C THR A 110 1.84 -11.67 -18.01
N HIS A 111 1.70 -11.37 -19.30
CA HIS A 111 2.30 -12.20 -20.37
C HIS A 111 3.82 -12.18 -20.38
N LEU A 112 4.46 -11.11 -19.90
CA LEU A 112 5.92 -11.05 -19.80
C LEU A 112 6.47 -11.86 -18.61
N THR A 113 5.72 -11.94 -17.50
CA THR A 113 6.17 -12.59 -16.27
C THR A 113 5.74 -14.04 -16.14
N LEU A 114 4.49 -14.36 -16.46
CA LEU A 114 3.96 -15.73 -16.32
C LEU A 114 4.68 -16.77 -17.19
N PRO A 115 4.97 -16.54 -18.49
CA PRO A 115 5.73 -17.48 -19.28
C PRO A 115 7.12 -17.75 -18.74
N THR A 116 7.78 -16.76 -18.17
CA THR A 116 9.10 -16.92 -17.57
C THR A 116 9.05 -17.83 -16.33
N ILE A 117 8.00 -17.70 -15.52
CA ILE A 117 7.78 -18.56 -14.35
C ILE A 117 7.49 -20.00 -14.76
N LEU A 118 6.73 -20.20 -15.83
CA LEU A 118 6.37 -21.54 -16.34
C LEU A 118 7.52 -22.26 -17.02
N LEU A 119 8.57 -21.56 -17.45
CA LEU A 119 9.76 -22.11 -18.08
C LEU A 119 10.84 -22.52 -17.07
N VAL A 120 10.65 -22.19 -15.81
CA VAL A 120 11.52 -22.57 -14.69
C VAL A 120 10.99 -23.81 -14.01
#